data_5d8265c5eb83943d112dfd0cef671d1e
#
_entry.id   5d8265c5eb83943d112dfd0cef671d1e
#
_cell.length_a   1.000
_cell.length_b   1.000
_cell.length_c   1.000
_cell.angle_alpha   90.00
_cell.angle_beta   90.00
_cell.angle_gamma   90.00
#
_symmetry.space_group_name_H-M   'P 1'
#
loop_
_entity.id
_entity.type
_entity.pdbx_description
1 polymer ?
#
loop_
_entity_poly.entity_id
_entity_poly.type
_entity_poly.pdbx_seq_one_letter_code
_entity_poly.pdbx_strand_id
1 'polypeptide(L)'
;MELKEFSHKGEAIEKEIKKEFQFMGRTIKKRRVGLIIAAAGVIAVIAVALFIHSQQFDVWDYITISYEGANGYAKPVFTLNKDKLYKELMGKSTDSDKSYNVKMLIASIETSTDEEDIANGDTYKVRLEVDKKYEDAAGVSMGGGNKKIKASGISKGTSVELFDKVDVTFTGVSPQAGIVITNNWEDEYLSGLTFTPDKKDNISLGDSVKITCNTSYEDIARHGFLVHNIETSYNADKLPEYVDDVSLIDKKVVEQAVSYTHLTLPTNSLV
;
A
#
# COMPACT_ATOMS: atom_id res chain seq x y z
N MET A 1 -9.39 22.32 41.13
CA MET A 1 -9.79 21.71 42.41
C MET A 1 -8.98 20.46 42.71
N GLU A 2 -8.56 19.71 41.74
CA GLU A 2 -7.85 18.43 41.89
C GLU A 2 -6.41 18.52 42.41
N LEU A 3 -5.65 19.56 42.08
CA LEU A 3 -4.26 19.69 42.56
C LEU A 3 -4.12 19.86 44.08
N LYS A 4 -5.15 20.36 44.76
CA LYS A 4 -5.17 20.43 46.25
C LYS A 4 -5.47 19.09 46.91
N GLU A 5 -6.22 18.25 46.24
CA GLU A 5 -6.56 16.89 46.76
C GLU A 5 -5.37 15.93 46.65
N PHE A 6 -4.53 16.07 45.63
CA PHE A 6 -3.27 15.35 45.46
C PHE A 6 -2.22 15.74 46.52
N SER A 7 -2.11 17.03 46.86
CA SER A 7 -1.22 17.50 47.93
C SER A 7 -1.62 16.89 49.29
N HIS A 8 -2.90 16.85 49.59
CA HIS A 8 -3.38 16.27 50.86
C HIS A 8 -3.22 14.74 50.94
N LYS A 9 -3.36 14.00 49.87
CA LYS A 9 -3.06 12.58 49.83
C LYS A 9 -1.57 12.29 50.00
N GLY A 10 -0.69 13.08 49.39
CA GLY A 10 0.75 12.96 49.55
C GLY A 10 1.18 13.18 51.02
N GLU A 11 0.64 14.19 51.68
CA GLU A 11 0.93 14.47 53.12
C GLU A 11 0.36 13.39 54.07
N ALA A 12 -0.80 12.78 53.73
CA ALA A 12 -1.39 11.69 54.50
C ALA A 12 -0.54 10.44 54.45
N ILE A 13 -0.04 10.10 53.23
CA ILE A 13 0.86 8.94 53.02
C ILE A 13 2.20 9.14 53.75
N GLU A 14 2.75 10.32 53.69
CA GLU A 14 4.00 10.67 54.39
C GLU A 14 3.86 10.57 55.92
N LYS A 15 2.72 10.99 56.49
CA LYS A 15 2.39 10.83 57.90
C LYS A 15 2.20 9.37 58.32
N GLU A 16 1.59 8.57 57.49
CA GLU A 16 1.39 7.15 57.79
C GLU A 16 2.70 6.37 57.72
N ILE A 17 3.56 6.65 56.73
CA ILE A 17 4.90 6.08 56.63
C ILE A 17 5.76 6.47 57.87
N LYS A 18 5.70 7.72 58.32
CA LYS A 18 6.41 8.16 59.54
C LYS A 18 5.88 7.49 60.80
N LYS A 19 4.58 7.23 60.92
CA LYS A 19 4.00 6.49 62.06
C LYS A 19 4.42 5.01 62.10
N GLU A 20 4.44 4.34 60.97
CA GLU A 20 4.91 2.95 60.89
C GLU A 20 6.40 2.83 61.25
N PHE A 21 7.24 3.78 60.84
CA PHE A 21 8.66 3.83 61.18
C PHE A 21 8.91 4.04 62.69
N GLN A 22 8.06 4.81 63.37
CA GLN A 22 8.15 4.97 64.84
C GLN A 22 7.71 3.73 65.61
N PHE A 23 6.82 2.90 65.05
CA PHE A 23 6.31 1.70 65.71
C PHE A 23 7.31 0.55 65.71
N MET A 24 8.25 0.50 64.74
CA MET A 24 9.22 -0.58 64.63
C MET A 24 10.43 -0.50 65.55
N GLY A 25 10.55 0.49 66.47
CA GLY A 25 11.46 0.49 67.64
C GLY A 25 12.94 0.11 67.44
N ARG A 26 13.43 0.03 66.22
CA ARG A 26 14.82 -0.32 65.89
C ARG A 26 15.58 0.91 65.44
N THR A 27 16.67 1.24 66.13
CA THR A 27 17.68 2.25 65.75
C THR A 27 18.32 1.86 64.41
N ILE A 28 17.70 2.24 63.31
CA ILE A 28 18.25 2.00 61.96
C ILE A 28 19.37 2.98 61.76
N LYS A 29 20.63 2.51 61.53
CA LYS A 29 21.78 3.35 61.23
C LYS A 29 21.43 4.30 60.08
N LYS A 30 21.74 5.61 60.22
CA LYS A 30 21.42 6.70 59.26
C LYS A 30 21.66 6.37 57.79
N ARG A 31 22.62 5.49 57.44
CA ARG A 31 22.91 5.04 56.08
C ARG A 31 21.83 4.10 55.50
N ARG A 32 21.14 3.31 56.31
CA ARG A 32 20.05 2.41 55.87
C ARG A 32 18.73 3.16 55.70
N VAL A 33 18.51 4.22 56.47
CA VAL A 33 17.34 5.11 56.36
C VAL A 33 17.38 5.85 54.98
N GLY A 34 18.54 6.37 54.60
CA GLY A 34 18.72 7.03 53.29
C GLY A 34 18.44 6.09 52.11
N LEU A 35 18.85 4.82 52.19
CA LEU A 35 18.59 3.81 51.16
C LEU A 35 17.10 3.43 51.06
N ILE A 36 16.39 3.35 52.15
CA ILE A 36 14.95 3.05 52.17
C ILE A 36 14.12 4.19 51.64
N ILE A 37 14.49 5.45 51.97
CA ILE A 37 13.85 6.68 51.43
C ILE A 37 14.09 6.77 49.92
N ALA A 38 15.30 6.48 49.44
CA ALA A 38 15.60 6.46 48.02
C ALA A 38 14.81 5.35 47.27
N ALA A 39 14.70 4.15 47.86
CA ALA A 39 13.89 3.07 47.28
C ALA A 39 12.40 3.40 47.25
N ALA A 40 11.85 4.01 48.32
CA ALA A 40 10.48 4.48 48.37
C ALA A 40 10.20 5.59 47.35
N GLY A 41 11.17 6.49 47.13
CA GLY A 41 11.10 7.52 46.11
C GLY A 41 11.07 6.95 44.67
N VAL A 42 11.90 5.96 44.40
CA VAL A 42 11.90 5.25 43.11
C VAL A 42 10.58 4.53 42.87
N ILE A 43 10.05 3.82 43.89
CA ILE A 43 8.75 3.13 43.78
C ILE A 43 7.62 4.13 43.55
N ALA A 44 7.63 5.28 44.23
CA ALA A 44 6.64 6.33 44.00
C ALA A 44 6.71 6.91 42.58
N VAL A 45 7.90 7.15 42.05
CA VAL A 45 8.10 7.62 40.68
C VAL A 45 7.61 6.58 39.68
N ILE A 46 7.91 5.30 39.90
CA ILE A 46 7.42 4.20 39.05
C ILE A 46 5.89 4.10 39.14
N ALA A 47 5.30 4.20 40.33
CA ALA A 47 3.86 4.17 40.49
C ALA A 47 3.15 5.34 39.80
N VAL A 48 3.72 6.56 39.87
CA VAL A 48 3.22 7.74 39.16
C VAL A 48 3.37 7.56 37.67
N ALA A 49 4.50 7.04 37.17
CA ALA A 49 4.72 6.78 35.76
C ALA A 49 3.73 5.71 35.23
N LEU A 50 3.50 4.65 35.98
CA LEU A 50 2.50 3.62 35.64
C LEU A 50 1.07 4.18 35.68
N PHE A 51 0.76 5.07 36.62
CA PHE A 51 -0.55 5.72 36.70
C PHE A 51 -0.76 6.69 35.52
N ILE A 52 0.24 7.48 35.16
CA ILE A 52 0.18 8.34 33.98
C ILE A 52 0.02 7.51 32.71
N HIS A 53 0.77 6.41 32.60
CA HIS A 53 0.65 5.49 31.45
C HIS A 53 -0.74 4.83 31.38
N SER A 54 -1.35 4.50 32.51
CA SER A 54 -2.72 3.95 32.56
C SER A 54 -3.83 4.94 32.21
N GLN A 55 -3.51 6.23 32.18
CA GLN A 55 -4.41 7.32 31.75
C GLN A 55 -4.23 7.70 30.29
N GLN A 56 -3.24 7.13 29.60
CA GLN A 56 -3.05 7.35 28.17
C GLN A 56 -4.09 6.55 27.38
N PHE A 57 -4.67 7.23 26.42
CA PHE A 57 -5.64 6.64 25.51
C PHE A 57 -4.93 5.82 24.42
N ASP A 58 -5.17 4.51 24.36
CA ASP A 58 -4.50 3.67 23.34
C ASP A 58 -5.19 3.83 21.97
N VAL A 59 -4.53 4.55 21.08
CA VAL A 59 -5.01 4.79 19.71
C VAL A 59 -5.04 3.50 18.89
N TRP A 60 -4.20 2.53 19.21
CA TRP A 60 -4.12 1.28 18.45
C TRP A 60 -5.42 0.46 18.47
N ASP A 61 -6.28 0.64 19.49
CA ASP A 61 -7.61 0.01 19.57
C ASP A 61 -8.60 0.52 18.52
N TYR A 62 -8.24 1.61 17.81
CA TYR A 62 -9.03 2.27 16.77
C TYR A 62 -8.40 2.15 15.39
N ILE A 63 -7.25 1.50 15.27
CA ILE A 63 -6.54 1.32 14.00
C ILE A 63 -6.77 -0.12 13.52
N THR A 64 -7.34 -0.24 12.33
CA THR A 64 -7.42 -1.51 11.61
C THR A 64 -6.27 -1.57 10.61
N ILE A 65 -5.62 -2.72 10.55
CA ILE A 65 -4.53 -3.00 9.62
C ILE A 65 -5.05 -3.98 8.57
N SER A 66 -4.99 -3.59 7.32
CA SER A 66 -5.23 -4.43 6.15
C SER A 66 -3.98 -4.46 5.27
N TYR A 67 -4.00 -5.29 4.25
CA TYR A 67 -2.86 -5.43 3.35
C TYR A 67 -3.32 -5.38 1.91
N GLU A 68 -2.62 -4.63 1.09
CA GLU A 68 -2.75 -4.59 -0.35
C GLU A 68 -1.57 -5.33 -0.97
N GLY A 69 -1.81 -6.12 -2.03
CA GLY A 69 -0.79 -6.94 -2.67
C GLY A 69 -0.85 -8.42 -2.31
N ALA A 70 -0.07 -9.21 -3.02
CA ALA A 70 0.09 -10.64 -2.79
C ALA A 70 1.07 -10.90 -1.62
N ASN A 71 0.95 -12.08 -1.00
CA ASN A 71 1.84 -12.48 0.08
C ASN A 71 3.31 -12.48 -0.35
N GLY A 72 4.15 -11.73 0.36
CA GLY A 72 5.55 -11.48 0.03
C GLY A 72 5.78 -10.20 -0.79
N TYR A 73 4.71 -9.52 -1.21
CA TYR A 73 4.73 -8.26 -1.95
C TYR A 73 3.72 -7.27 -1.38
N ALA A 74 3.20 -7.53 -0.19
CA ALA A 74 2.12 -6.75 0.37
C ALA A 74 2.62 -5.48 1.08
N LYS A 75 1.80 -4.44 1.01
CA LYS A 75 1.95 -3.18 1.73
C LYS A 75 0.85 -3.07 2.79
N PRO A 76 1.18 -2.70 4.04
CA PRO A 76 0.16 -2.50 5.06
C PRO A 76 -0.59 -1.19 4.85
N VAL A 77 -1.90 -1.24 5.03
CA VAL A 77 -2.80 -0.10 4.99
C VAL A 77 -3.42 0.08 6.37
N PHE A 78 -3.25 1.27 6.93
CA PHE A 78 -3.75 1.62 8.25
C PHE A 78 -5.01 2.46 8.14
N THR A 79 -6.09 1.98 8.73
CA THR A 79 -7.37 2.69 8.74
C THR A 79 -7.77 3.06 10.15
N LEU A 80 -7.78 4.35 10.47
CA LEU A 80 -8.23 4.88 11.75
C LEU A 80 -9.77 5.00 11.76
N ASN A 81 -10.43 4.38 12.71
CA ASN A 81 -11.86 4.55 12.95
C ASN A 81 -12.11 5.90 13.68
N LYS A 82 -12.13 6.97 12.88
CA LYS A 82 -12.25 8.36 13.37
C LYS A 82 -13.54 8.60 14.14
N ASP A 83 -14.64 7.99 13.71
CA ASP A 83 -15.96 8.19 14.31
C ASP A 83 -16.03 7.53 15.70
N LYS A 84 -15.52 6.31 15.83
CA LYS A 84 -15.47 5.60 17.10
C LYS A 84 -14.56 6.34 18.07
N LEU A 85 -13.36 6.73 17.62
CA LEU A 85 -12.39 7.50 18.40
C LEU A 85 -12.98 8.83 18.85
N TYR A 86 -13.63 9.58 17.96
CA TYR A 86 -14.29 10.85 18.28
C TYR A 86 -15.35 10.69 19.36
N LYS A 87 -16.22 9.70 19.25
CA LYS A 87 -17.27 9.43 20.25
C LYS A 87 -16.68 9.12 21.62
N GLU A 88 -15.63 8.34 21.66
CA GLU A 88 -14.94 7.97 22.90
C GLU A 88 -14.30 9.18 23.58
N LEU A 89 -13.56 10.01 22.83
CA LEU A 89 -12.89 11.21 23.33
C LEU A 89 -13.86 12.31 23.76
N MET A 90 -14.98 12.45 23.06
CA MET A 90 -16.03 13.38 23.45
C MET A 90 -16.80 12.91 24.66
N GLY A 91 -17.00 11.60 24.80
CA GLY A 91 -17.86 11.02 25.84
C GLY A 91 -19.26 11.63 25.77
N LYS A 92 -19.72 12.22 26.87
CA LYS A 92 -21.02 12.92 26.95
C LYS A 92 -20.92 14.44 26.74
N SER A 93 -19.74 14.95 26.41
CA SER A 93 -19.51 16.38 26.24
C SER A 93 -20.18 16.90 24.95
N THR A 94 -20.86 18.03 25.05
CA THR A 94 -21.45 18.79 23.93
C THR A 94 -20.72 20.10 23.68
N ASP A 95 -19.56 20.28 24.32
CA ASP A 95 -18.73 21.48 24.20
C ASP A 95 -18.17 21.62 22.78
N SER A 96 -18.39 22.77 22.17
CA SER A 96 -17.97 23.05 20.79
C SER A 96 -16.44 23.18 20.65
N ASP A 97 -15.78 23.77 21.65
CA ASP A 97 -14.32 23.98 21.60
C ASP A 97 -13.61 22.65 21.80
N LYS A 98 -14.11 21.83 22.73
CA LYS A 98 -13.64 20.45 22.88
C LYS A 98 -13.85 19.66 21.60
N SER A 99 -15.02 19.76 20.97
CA SER A 99 -15.32 19.09 19.70
C SER A 99 -14.34 19.46 18.60
N TYR A 100 -14.04 20.75 18.46
CA TYR A 100 -13.06 21.24 17.49
C TYR A 100 -11.66 20.67 17.77
N ASN A 101 -11.18 20.78 19.01
CA ASN A 101 -9.86 20.31 19.41
C ASN A 101 -9.69 18.81 19.24
N VAL A 102 -10.72 18.00 19.57
CA VAL A 102 -10.74 16.55 19.36
C VAL A 102 -10.68 16.19 17.87
N LYS A 103 -11.38 16.92 17.01
CA LYS A 103 -11.29 16.70 15.55
C LYS A 103 -9.90 16.99 15.01
N MET A 104 -9.27 18.07 15.47
CA MET A 104 -7.90 18.42 15.08
C MET A 104 -6.90 17.39 15.57
N LEU A 105 -7.07 16.90 16.80
CA LEU A 105 -6.25 15.82 17.36
C LEU A 105 -6.36 14.55 16.51
N ILE A 106 -7.57 14.10 16.18
CA ILE A 106 -7.80 12.91 15.33
C ILE A 106 -7.20 13.09 13.93
N ALA A 107 -7.27 14.30 13.39
CA ALA A 107 -6.70 14.61 12.07
C ALA A 107 -5.15 14.60 12.07
N SER A 108 -4.52 14.82 13.22
CA SER A 108 -3.06 14.80 13.38
C SER A 108 -2.47 13.41 13.62
N ILE A 109 -3.31 12.39 13.77
CA ILE A 109 -2.84 11.02 13.98
C ILE A 109 -2.34 10.45 12.66
N GLU A 110 -1.05 10.14 12.60
CA GLU A 110 -0.39 9.54 11.44
C GLU A 110 0.22 8.19 11.80
N THR A 111 0.06 7.25 10.89
CA THR A 111 0.68 5.92 10.98
C THR A 111 1.55 5.69 9.77
N SER A 112 2.77 5.21 9.98
CA SER A 112 3.72 4.93 8.91
C SER A 112 4.57 3.70 9.19
N THR A 113 5.07 3.10 8.13
CA THR A 113 6.12 2.08 8.17
C THR A 113 7.02 2.25 6.96
N ASP A 114 8.27 1.88 7.09
CA ASP A 114 9.24 1.88 5.99
C ASP A 114 9.32 0.47 5.35
N GLU A 115 8.55 -0.49 5.86
CA GLU A 115 8.58 -1.87 5.37
C GLU A 115 7.60 -2.06 4.21
N GLU A 116 8.11 -2.67 3.16
CA GLU A 116 7.39 -3.07 1.94
C GLU A 116 7.62 -4.57 1.71
N ASP A 117 6.88 -5.17 0.77
CA ASP A 117 7.01 -6.57 0.36
C ASP A 117 6.86 -7.56 1.54
N ILE A 118 5.83 -7.32 2.35
CA ILE A 118 5.56 -8.07 3.58
C ILE A 118 4.88 -9.41 3.27
N ALA A 119 5.35 -10.47 3.94
CA ALA A 119 4.73 -11.79 3.91
C ALA A 119 4.00 -12.12 5.23
N ASN A 120 3.08 -13.08 5.17
CA ASN A 120 2.45 -13.63 6.36
C ASN A 120 3.49 -14.23 7.31
N GLY A 121 3.49 -13.78 8.56
CA GLY A 121 4.43 -14.19 9.59
C GLY A 121 5.55 -13.19 9.84
N ASP A 122 5.81 -12.26 8.94
CA ASP A 122 6.80 -11.20 9.10
C ASP A 122 6.43 -10.28 10.27
N THR A 123 7.45 -9.71 10.88
CA THR A 123 7.27 -8.74 11.96
C THR A 123 7.93 -7.42 11.56
N TYR A 124 7.11 -6.39 11.46
CA TYR A 124 7.55 -5.07 11.06
C TYR A 124 7.19 -4.02 12.12
N LYS A 125 7.85 -2.86 12.04
CA LYS A 125 7.63 -1.73 12.94
C LYS A 125 6.70 -0.73 12.30
N VAL A 126 5.70 -0.30 13.06
CA VAL A 126 4.82 0.80 12.69
C VAL A 126 5.06 1.96 13.64
N ARG A 127 5.23 3.15 13.08
CA ARG A 127 5.29 4.41 13.83
C ARG A 127 3.88 4.98 13.90
N LEU A 128 3.53 5.46 15.10
CA LEU A 128 2.33 6.23 15.35
C LEU A 128 2.79 7.59 15.86
N GLU A 129 2.44 8.64 15.13
CA GLU A 129 2.74 10.02 15.49
C GLU A 129 1.45 10.78 15.77
N VAL A 130 1.46 11.57 16.82
CA VAL A 130 0.35 12.43 17.21
C VAL A 130 0.93 13.80 17.56
N ASP A 131 0.32 14.87 17.07
CA ASP A 131 0.78 16.23 17.36
C ASP A 131 0.42 16.62 18.79
N LYS A 132 1.46 16.78 19.61
CA LYS A 132 1.32 17.13 21.02
C LYS A 132 0.55 18.44 21.25
N LYS A 133 0.61 19.37 20.33
CA LYS A 133 -0.15 20.63 20.41
C LYS A 133 -1.66 20.36 20.48
N TYR A 134 -2.13 19.38 19.70
CA TYR A 134 -3.54 19.03 19.68
C TYR A 134 -3.92 18.12 20.85
N GLU A 135 -3.00 17.29 21.37
CA GLU A 135 -3.21 16.57 22.63
C GLU A 135 -3.46 17.56 23.78
N ASP A 136 -2.58 18.55 23.92
CA ASP A 136 -2.68 19.57 24.96
C ASP A 136 -3.98 20.39 24.83
N ALA A 137 -4.35 20.77 23.60
CA ALA A 137 -5.57 21.52 23.34
C ALA A 137 -6.86 20.72 23.61
N ALA A 138 -6.84 19.42 23.33
CA ALA A 138 -7.97 18.52 23.58
C ALA A 138 -8.04 18.04 25.04
N GLY A 139 -6.97 18.26 25.82
CA GLY A 139 -6.84 17.77 27.20
C GLY A 139 -6.78 16.23 27.29
N VAL A 140 -6.21 15.60 26.27
CA VAL A 140 -6.12 14.13 26.15
C VAL A 140 -4.67 13.75 25.88
N SER A 141 -4.13 12.80 26.61
CA SER A 141 -2.83 12.20 26.31
C SER A 141 -3.04 10.92 25.51
N MET A 142 -2.51 10.89 24.31
CA MET A 142 -2.56 9.72 23.44
C MET A 142 -1.38 8.79 23.72
N GLY A 143 -1.68 7.54 23.94
CA GLY A 143 -0.70 6.47 23.91
C GLY A 143 -0.31 6.27 22.44
N GLY A 144 0.94 6.53 22.16
CA GLY A 144 1.47 6.40 20.80
C GLY A 144 2.88 5.83 20.82
N GLY A 145 3.46 5.72 19.68
CA GLY A 145 4.82 5.27 19.50
C GLY A 145 4.90 4.00 18.66
N ASN A 146 6.09 3.50 18.54
CA ASN A 146 6.39 2.35 17.68
C ASN A 146 5.76 1.08 18.21
N LYS A 147 5.01 0.38 17.34
CA LYS A 147 4.47 -0.94 17.62
C LYS A 147 5.08 -1.96 16.67
N LYS A 148 5.40 -3.15 17.17
CA LYS A 148 5.77 -4.28 16.32
C LYS A 148 4.50 -5.05 15.98
N ILE A 149 4.24 -5.21 14.70
CA ILE A 149 3.08 -5.93 14.17
C ILE A 149 3.56 -7.20 13.50
N LYS A 150 2.92 -8.32 13.81
CA LYS A 150 3.12 -9.56 13.08
C LYS A 150 2.08 -9.65 11.97
N ALA A 151 2.53 -9.69 10.73
CA ALA A 151 1.67 -9.77 9.55
C ALA A 151 0.88 -11.08 9.50
N SER A 152 -0.40 -10.99 9.22
CA SER A 152 -1.28 -12.14 9.03
C SER A 152 -2.50 -11.75 8.21
N GLY A 153 -3.09 -12.73 7.50
CA GLY A 153 -4.27 -12.49 6.68
C GLY A 153 -3.98 -11.85 5.33
N ILE A 154 -2.71 -11.79 4.91
CA ILE A 154 -2.33 -11.34 3.58
C ILE A 154 -2.78 -12.39 2.56
N SER A 155 -3.45 -11.93 1.48
CA SER A 155 -3.90 -12.77 0.37
C SER A 155 -2.72 -13.45 -0.31
N LYS A 156 -2.92 -14.68 -0.74
CA LYS A 156 -1.93 -15.37 -1.59
C LYS A 156 -1.72 -14.69 -2.96
N GLY A 157 -2.64 -13.82 -3.35
CA GLY A 157 -2.72 -13.25 -4.68
C GLY A 157 -3.54 -14.11 -5.65
N THR A 158 -3.95 -13.50 -6.76
CA THR A 158 -4.69 -14.16 -7.84
C THR A 158 -3.71 -14.55 -8.95
N SER A 159 -3.59 -15.85 -9.22
CA SER A 159 -2.76 -16.31 -10.35
C SER A 159 -3.45 -16.03 -11.67
N VAL A 160 -2.73 -15.39 -12.60
CA VAL A 160 -3.21 -15.06 -13.94
C VAL A 160 -2.16 -15.39 -14.99
N GLU A 161 -2.61 -15.88 -16.14
CA GLU A 161 -1.79 -16.00 -17.34
C GLU A 161 -1.90 -14.69 -18.11
N LEU A 162 -0.88 -13.85 -17.99
CA LEU A 162 -0.94 -12.45 -18.43
C LEU A 162 -1.29 -12.30 -19.91
N PHE A 163 -0.81 -13.21 -20.74
CA PHE A 163 -0.98 -13.14 -22.20
C PHE A 163 -2.28 -13.80 -22.72
N ASP A 164 -3.10 -14.40 -21.85
CA ASP A 164 -4.39 -15.00 -22.26
C ASP A 164 -5.41 -13.99 -22.79
N LYS A 165 -5.27 -12.72 -22.39
CA LYS A 165 -6.12 -11.60 -22.81
C LYS A 165 -5.36 -10.54 -23.62
N VAL A 166 -4.21 -10.91 -24.19
CA VAL A 166 -3.42 -10.03 -25.06
C VAL A 166 -3.47 -10.59 -26.47
N ASP A 167 -4.15 -9.87 -27.34
CA ASP A 167 -4.21 -10.21 -28.76
C ASP A 167 -3.02 -9.63 -29.49
N VAL A 168 -2.38 -10.44 -30.29
CA VAL A 168 -1.23 -10.10 -31.13
C VAL A 168 -1.55 -10.37 -32.57
N THR A 169 -1.51 -9.37 -33.41
CA THR A 169 -1.81 -9.47 -34.85
C THR A 169 -0.66 -8.89 -35.66
N PHE A 170 -0.15 -9.68 -36.59
CA PHE A 170 0.79 -9.23 -37.60
C PHE A 170 0.01 -8.67 -38.82
N THR A 171 0.38 -7.47 -39.26
CA THR A 171 -0.32 -6.74 -40.33
C THR A 171 0.65 -6.30 -41.42
N GLY A 172 0.21 -6.33 -42.68
CA GLY A 172 1.05 -5.97 -43.83
C GLY A 172 1.56 -7.18 -44.59
N VAL A 173 2.62 -6.99 -45.36
CA VAL A 173 3.22 -7.99 -46.26
C VAL A 173 4.68 -8.21 -45.87
N SER A 174 5.09 -9.47 -45.82
CA SER A 174 6.51 -9.85 -45.59
C SER A 174 7.38 -9.29 -46.75
N PRO A 175 8.56 -8.75 -46.44
CA PRO A 175 9.25 -8.61 -45.17
C PRO A 175 8.98 -7.25 -44.46
N GLN A 176 7.95 -6.51 -44.82
CA GLN A 176 7.65 -5.18 -44.31
C GLN A 176 6.42 -5.14 -43.38
N ALA A 177 6.06 -6.28 -42.81
CA ALA A 177 4.94 -6.34 -41.90
C ALA A 177 5.23 -5.65 -40.56
N GLY A 178 4.16 -5.19 -39.91
CA GLY A 178 4.15 -4.65 -38.56
C GLY A 178 3.37 -5.52 -37.61
N ILE A 179 3.35 -5.13 -36.32
CA ILE A 179 2.65 -5.82 -35.25
C ILE A 179 1.68 -4.88 -34.53
N VAL A 180 0.50 -5.38 -34.21
CA VAL A 180 -0.50 -4.71 -33.36
C VAL A 180 -0.74 -5.57 -32.14
N ILE A 181 -0.66 -4.97 -30.96
CA ILE A 181 -0.87 -5.62 -29.68
C ILE A 181 -2.07 -4.95 -29.01
N THR A 182 -3.06 -5.75 -28.60
CA THR A 182 -4.26 -5.26 -27.93
C THR A 182 -4.41 -5.97 -26.60
N ASN A 183 -4.48 -5.20 -25.51
CA ASN A 183 -4.77 -5.71 -24.18
C ASN A 183 -6.29 -5.70 -23.96
N ASN A 184 -6.87 -6.88 -23.72
CA ASN A 184 -8.31 -7.08 -23.54
C ASN A 184 -8.67 -7.48 -22.10
N TRP A 185 -7.80 -7.24 -21.12
CA TRP A 185 -8.12 -7.43 -19.72
C TRP A 185 -9.23 -6.46 -19.29
N GLU A 186 -10.22 -6.96 -18.55
CA GLU A 186 -11.34 -6.16 -18.01
C GLU A 186 -11.04 -5.62 -16.62
N ASP A 187 -10.09 -6.22 -15.90
CA ASP A 187 -9.64 -5.75 -14.59
C ASP A 187 -8.98 -4.37 -14.72
N GLU A 188 -9.28 -3.45 -13.79
CA GLU A 188 -8.84 -2.06 -13.83
C GLU A 188 -7.31 -1.92 -13.89
N TYR A 189 -6.59 -2.73 -13.12
CA TYR A 189 -5.13 -2.68 -13.11
C TYR A 189 -4.54 -3.39 -14.32
N LEU A 190 -4.98 -4.63 -14.62
CA LEU A 190 -4.44 -5.43 -15.72
C LEU A 190 -4.71 -4.80 -17.09
N SER A 191 -5.83 -4.10 -17.27
CA SER A 191 -6.14 -3.38 -18.52
C SER A 191 -5.22 -2.20 -18.78
N GLY A 192 -4.62 -1.63 -17.72
CA GLY A 192 -3.64 -0.56 -17.81
C GLY A 192 -2.22 -1.02 -18.17
N LEU A 193 -1.94 -2.32 -18.16
CA LEU A 193 -0.63 -2.85 -18.50
C LEU A 193 -0.31 -2.66 -19.98
N THR A 194 0.93 -2.29 -20.27
CA THR A 194 1.43 -2.08 -21.62
C THR A 194 2.46 -3.12 -22.00
N PHE A 195 2.52 -3.42 -23.31
CA PHE A 195 3.36 -4.46 -23.87
C PHE A 195 4.23 -3.89 -25.00
N THR A 196 5.48 -4.32 -25.04
CA THR A 196 6.43 -3.88 -26.06
C THR A 196 7.00 -5.07 -26.81
N PRO A 197 6.90 -5.11 -28.14
CA PRO A 197 7.59 -6.10 -28.97
C PRO A 197 9.07 -5.71 -29.14
N ASP A 198 9.95 -6.69 -29.26
CA ASP A 198 11.35 -6.48 -29.60
C ASP A 198 11.55 -6.02 -31.07
N LYS A 199 10.58 -6.32 -31.94
CA LYS A 199 10.55 -5.92 -33.34
C LYS A 199 9.14 -5.41 -33.70
N LYS A 200 9.02 -4.13 -34.07
CA LYS A 200 7.73 -3.49 -34.39
C LYS A 200 7.39 -3.53 -35.89
N ASP A 201 8.40 -3.41 -36.75
CA ASP A 201 8.29 -3.26 -38.17
C ASP A 201 9.33 -4.15 -38.88
N ASN A 202 9.21 -4.27 -40.21
CA ASN A 202 10.06 -5.12 -41.05
C ASN A 202 10.05 -6.60 -40.61
N ILE A 203 8.88 -7.07 -40.22
CA ILE A 203 8.66 -8.46 -39.82
C ILE A 203 8.49 -9.32 -41.05
N SER A 204 9.26 -10.39 -41.15
CA SER A 204 9.21 -11.37 -42.23
C SER A 204 8.34 -12.57 -41.84
N LEU A 205 7.83 -13.28 -42.84
CA LEU A 205 7.17 -14.57 -42.62
C LEU A 205 8.12 -15.53 -41.88
N GLY A 206 7.64 -16.14 -40.81
CA GLY A 206 8.41 -17.03 -39.96
C GLY A 206 9.24 -16.34 -38.86
N ASP A 207 9.27 -15.01 -38.82
CA ASP A 207 9.93 -14.30 -37.71
C ASP A 207 9.24 -14.61 -36.38
N SER A 208 10.03 -14.78 -35.34
CA SER A 208 9.55 -14.88 -33.96
C SER A 208 9.74 -13.52 -33.26
N VAL A 209 8.65 -12.92 -32.82
CA VAL A 209 8.66 -11.63 -32.15
C VAL A 209 8.36 -11.83 -30.66
N LYS A 210 9.30 -11.38 -29.83
CA LYS A 210 9.14 -11.43 -28.39
C LYS A 210 8.39 -10.20 -27.89
N ILE A 211 7.36 -10.42 -27.08
CA ILE A 211 6.57 -9.36 -26.45
C ILE A 211 6.83 -9.41 -24.95
N THR A 212 7.16 -8.27 -24.37
CA THR A 212 7.43 -8.10 -22.96
C THR A 212 6.42 -7.13 -22.35
N CYS A 213 5.86 -7.47 -21.19
CA CYS A 213 5.11 -6.55 -20.35
C CYS A 213 6.06 -5.50 -19.78
N ASN A 214 5.70 -4.23 -19.83
CA ASN A 214 6.56 -3.13 -19.37
C ASN A 214 6.56 -2.99 -17.83
N THR A 215 5.69 -3.72 -17.14
CA THR A 215 5.58 -3.73 -15.68
C THR A 215 6.29 -4.96 -15.13
N SER A 216 7.06 -4.79 -14.05
CA SER A 216 7.79 -5.88 -13.40
C SER A 216 6.84 -6.89 -12.74
N TYR A 217 7.36 -8.09 -12.51
CA TYR A 217 6.64 -9.13 -11.76
C TYR A 217 6.25 -8.65 -10.36
N GLU A 218 7.19 -7.99 -9.68
CA GLU A 218 7.02 -7.48 -8.33
C GLU A 218 5.90 -6.43 -8.26
N ASP A 219 5.87 -5.51 -9.23
CA ASP A 219 4.83 -4.48 -9.26
C ASP A 219 3.44 -5.07 -9.53
N ILE A 220 3.35 -6.08 -10.39
CA ILE A 220 2.11 -6.82 -10.62
C ILE A 220 1.67 -7.54 -9.32
N ALA A 221 2.63 -8.15 -8.61
CA ALA A 221 2.37 -8.84 -7.35
C ALA A 221 1.93 -7.88 -6.23
N ARG A 222 2.45 -6.65 -6.19
CA ARG A 222 2.00 -5.58 -5.28
C ARG A 222 0.55 -5.17 -5.50
N HIS A 223 0.01 -5.43 -6.71
CA HIS A 223 -1.42 -5.23 -7.01
C HIS A 223 -2.26 -6.51 -6.82
N GLY A 224 -1.68 -7.55 -6.25
CA GLY A 224 -2.39 -8.76 -5.87
C GLY A 224 -2.47 -9.83 -6.96
N PHE A 225 -1.78 -9.68 -8.08
CA PHE A 225 -1.75 -10.65 -9.17
C PHE A 225 -0.39 -11.37 -9.22
N LEU A 226 -0.44 -12.68 -9.39
CA LEU A 226 0.73 -13.52 -9.59
C LEU A 226 0.76 -14.01 -11.03
N VAL A 227 1.81 -13.64 -11.76
CA VAL A 227 1.99 -14.03 -13.16
C VAL A 227 3.17 -14.99 -13.30
N HIS A 228 3.07 -15.97 -14.20
CA HIS A 228 4.16 -16.90 -14.43
C HIS A 228 5.24 -16.28 -15.34
N ASN A 229 4.81 -15.54 -16.35
CA ASN A 229 5.70 -14.94 -17.32
C ASN A 229 5.28 -13.50 -17.60
N ILE A 230 6.26 -12.61 -17.71
CA ILE A 230 6.08 -11.23 -18.18
C ILE A 230 6.52 -11.06 -19.63
N GLU A 231 6.95 -12.13 -20.30
CA GLU A 231 7.32 -12.16 -21.71
C GLU A 231 6.87 -13.43 -22.39
N THR A 232 6.57 -13.33 -23.67
CA THR A 232 6.23 -14.47 -24.52
C THR A 232 6.62 -14.17 -25.97
N SER A 233 6.66 -15.19 -26.85
CA SER A 233 7.00 -15.03 -28.25
C SER A 233 5.87 -15.47 -29.14
N TYR A 234 5.65 -14.74 -30.23
CA TYR A 234 4.65 -15.02 -31.26
C TYR A 234 5.34 -15.16 -32.60
N ASN A 235 4.94 -16.15 -33.40
CA ASN A 235 5.47 -16.38 -34.74
C ASN A 235 4.61 -15.74 -35.81
N ALA A 236 5.23 -15.10 -36.78
CA ALA A 236 4.57 -14.47 -37.93
C ALA A 236 4.32 -15.49 -39.06
N ASP A 237 3.59 -16.58 -38.75
CA ASP A 237 3.45 -17.73 -39.68
C ASP A 237 2.42 -17.53 -40.82
N LYS A 238 1.66 -16.43 -40.78
CA LYS A 238 0.53 -16.20 -41.71
C LYS A 238 0.62 -14.87 -42.46
N LEU A 239 1.81 -14.34 -42.64
CA LEU A 239 1.99 -13.11 -43.40
C LEU A 239 1.92 -13.39 -44.89
N PRO A 240 1.18 -12.60 -45.68
CA PRO A 240 1.29 -12.64 -47.11
C PRO A 240 2.70 -12.20 -47.55
N GLU A 241 3.18 -12.77 -48.64
CA GLU A 241 4.46 -12.39 -49.23
C GLU A 241 4.26 -11.64 -50.55
N TYR A 242 5.18 -10.78 -50.90
CA TYR A 242 5.20 -10.21 -52.23
C TYR A 242 5.47 -11.32 -53.25
N VAL A 243 4.74 -11.27 -54.36
CA VAL A 243 4.96 -12.19 -55.44
C VAL A 243 6.16 -11.72 -56.27
N ASP A 244 7.26 -12.45 -56.15
CA ASP A 244 8.51 -12.15 -56.88
C ASP A 244 8.46 -12.51 -58.36
N ASP A 245 7.54 -13.40 -58.76
CA ASP A 245 7.39 -13.82 -60.12
C ASP A 245 5.97 -13.56 -60.65
N VAL A 246 5.89 -12.76 -61.72
CA VAL A 246 4.64 -12.38 -62.40
C VAL A 246 3.84 -13.59 -62.83
N SER A 247 4.48 -14.75 -63.10
CA SER A 247 3.83 -16.00 -63.43
C SER A 247 2.96 -16.60 -62.30
N LEU A 248 3.22 -16.21 -61.05
CA LEU A 248 2.47 -16.63 -59.86
C LEU A 248 1.20 -15.79 -59.62
N ILE A 249 1.05 -14.66 -60.33
CA ILE A 249 -0.14 -13.82 -60.19
C ILE A 249 -1.29 -14.49 -60.96
N ASP A 250 -2.42 -14.72 -60.32
CA ASP A 250 -3.61 -15.27 -60.95
C ASP A 250 -4.01 -14.41 -62.18
N LYS A 251 -4.04 -15.01 -63.35
CA LYS A 251 -4.37 -14.31 -64.58
C LYS A 251 -5.67 -13.55 -64.52
N LYS A 252 -6.65 -14.00 -63.74
CA LYS A 252 -7.92 -13.28 -63.56
C LYS A 252 -7.74 -11.95 -62.85
N VAL A 253 -6.81 -11.85 -61.87
CA VAL A 253 -6.49 -10.59 -61.19
C VAL A 253 -5.81 -9.61 -62.12
N VAL A 254 -4.89 -10.10 -62.97
CA VAL A 254 -4.24 -9.29 -64.01
C VAL A 254 -5.25 -8.78 -65.05
N GLU A 255 -6.13 -9.65 -65.52
CA GLU A 255 -7.19 -9.32 -66.50
C GLU A 255 -8.17 -8.27 -65.91
N GLN A 256 -8.56 -8.42 -64.63
CA GLN A 256 -9.38 -7.42 -63.96
C GLN A 256 -8.68 -6.06 -63.80
N ALA A 257 -7.42 -6.03 -63.41
CA ALA A 257 -6.65 -4.79 -63.28
C ALA A 257 -6.47 -4.07 -64.63
N VAL A 258 -6.19 -4.83 -65.70
CA VAL A 258 -6.08 -4.30 -67.07
C VAL A 258 -7.42 -3.81 -67.55
N SER A 259 -8.52 -4.50 -67.29
CA SER A 259 -9.88 -4.10 -67.67
C SER A 259 -10.27 -2.78 -66.99
N TYR A 260 -9.93 -2.58 -65.70
CA TYR A 260 -10.19 -1.33 -65.02
C TYR A 260 -9.40 -0.15 -65.59
N THR A 261 -8.15 -0.34 -65.99
CA THR A 261 -7.33 0.71 -66.56
C THR A 261 -7.80 1.12 -67.97
N HIS A 262 -8.34 0.16 -68.73
CA HIS A 262 -8.90 0.47 -70.06
C HIS A 262 -10.27 1.18 -69.99
N LEU A 263 -11.08 0.93 -68.95
CA LEU A 263 -12.37 1.60 -68.76
C LEU A 263 -12.30 3.05 -68.29
N THR A 264 -11.16 3.47 -67.76
CA THR A 264 -10.98 4.81 -67.18
C THR A 264 -10.20 5.79 -68.04
N LEU A 265 -9.78 5.39 -69.23
CA LEU A 265 -9.17 6.34 -70.17
C LEU A 265 -10.26 7.20 -70.79
N PRO A 266 -10.23 8.53 -70.65
CA PRO A 266 -11.17 9.42 -71.36
C PRO A 266 -10.90 9.32 -72.89
N THR A 267 -11.93 8.88 -73.59
CA THR A 267 -11.93 9.03 -75.07
C THR A 267 -11.97 10.53 -75.42
N ASN A 268 -10.81 11.12 -75.68
CA ASN A 268 -10.75 12.44 -76.33
C ASN A 268 -11.21 12.29 -77.77
N SER A 269 -12.49 12.47 -78.02
CA SER A 269 -12.99 12.69 -79.34
C SER A 269 -12.79 14.19 -79.66
N LEU A 270 -11.72 14.50 -80.38
CA LEU A 270 -11.58 15.74 -81.05
C LEU A 270 -12.49 15.73 -82.31
N VAL A 271 -13.47 16.64 -82.36
CA VAL A 271 -14.12 17.13 -83.56
C VAL A 271 -13.87 18.60 -83.61
#